data_7c0f742f6b0c2a65bb474963ca37b775
#
_entry.id   7c0f742f6b0c2a65bb474963ca37b775
#
_cell.length_a   1.000
_cell.length_b   1.000
_cell.length_c   1.000
_cell.angle_alpha   90.00
_cell.angle_beta   90.00
_cell.angle_gamma   90.00
#
_symmetry.space_group_name_H-M   'P 1'
#
loop_
_entity.id
_entity.type
_entity.pdbx_description
1 polymer ?
#
loop_
_entity_poly.entity_id
_entity_poly.type
_entity_poly.pdbx_seq_one_letter_code
_entity_poly.pdbx_strand_id
1 'polypeptide(L)'
;MPDSADPGFVGETQPRVRLAPPGSISPRKRAMAAFLDECGWGGLVPVPLAADASFRSYYRLSRDGRRAVLMDAPPPQETVAPYIAVASLLRDLGFSAPEVFAGDRTGGFLLIEDFGDDTYTRLLERGADEPTLYALAVDTLVALQLAVATHGPPDLPPYDLESLLAEAALLVDWYAPAALGLPFSGALREEYFAIWRAVLPQAALSCETLVLRDYHVDNLMLLPDRSGVRGCGLLDFQDAVCGPPSYDLVSLLEDARRDVPAELRRIFTERYLAAFPALDRSAFLRSAAILAVQRNCKILGIFTRLWKRDGKPGYLPHIPRIWRLLEQDLGHPALAPIAQWLDRHLPSESRRTPDPRAAE
;
A
#
# COMPACT_ATOMS: atom_id res chain seq x y z
N MET A 1 -33.94 -32.24 55.00
CA MET A 1 -33.31 -33.35 54.33
C MET A 1 -34.00 -33.58 52.98
N PRO A 2 -33.39 -33.66 51.82
CA PRO A 2 -31.98 -33.82 51.47
C PRO A 2 -31.47 -32.69 50.54
N ASP A 3 -30.24 -32.35 50.71
CA ASP A 3 -29.09 -32.59 49.81
C ASP A 3 -29.15 -31.90 48.44
N SER A 4 -28.49 -30.74 48.31
CA SER A 4 -28.18 -30.04 47.05
C SER A 4 -26.71 -30.26 46.74
N ALA A 5 -26.43 -31.10 45.73
CA ALA A 5 -25.11 -31.31 45.18
C ALA A 5 -24.73 -30.15 44.28
N ASP A 6 -23.59 -29.54 44.53
CA ASP A 6 -22.89 -28.55 43.75
C ASP A 6 -22.22 -29.21 42.55
N PRO A 7 -22.42 -28.74 41.26
CA PRO A 7 -21.66 -29.24 40.13
C PRO A 7 -20.35 -28.44 40.03
N GLY A 8 -19.24 -29.13 40.25
CA GLY A 8 -17.89 -28.62 40.19
C GLY A 8 -17.55 -27.94 38.84
N PHE A 9 -16.96 -26.79 38.99
CA PHE A 9 -16.34 -25.99 37.88
C PHE A 9 -15.07 -26.71 37.40
N VAL A 10 -15.17 -27.32 36.23
CA VAL A 10 -14.00 -27.87 35.53
C VAL A 10 -13.26 -26.70 34.87
N GLY A 11 -12.17 -26.27 35.48
CA GLY A 11 -11.29 -25.26 34.91
C GLY A 11 -10.60 -25.74 33.64
N GLU A 12 -10.91 -25.12 32.52
CA GLU A 12 -10.14 -25.26 31.28
C GLU A 12 -8.72 -24.72 31.52
N THR A 13 -7.76 -25.62 31.53
CA THR A 13 -6.33 -25.29 31.56
C THR A 13 -5.93 -24.68 30.22
N GLN A 14 -5.74 -23.37 30.15
CA GLN A 14 -5.11 -22.72 29.01
C GLN A 14 -3.72 -23.34 28.73
N PRO A 15 -3.34 -23.59 27.49
CA PRO A 15 -2.03 -24.13 27.17
C PRO A 15 -0.95 -23.12 27.58
N ARG A 16 -0.09 -23.52 28.51
CA ARG A 16 1.10 -22.74 28.89
C ARG A 16 2.02 -22.63 27.66
N VAL A 17 2.15 -21.41 27.12
CA VAL A 17 3.20 -21.07 26.15
C VAL A 17 4.55 -21.32 26.84
N ARG A 18 5.23 -22.39 26.46
CA ARG A 18 6.63 -22.62 26.91
C ARG A 18 7.50 -21.59 26.24
N LEU A 19 7.99 -20.62 26.99
CA LEU A 19 9.06 -19.74 26.56
C LEU A 19 10.30 -20.60 26.26
N ALA A 20 10.86 -20.44 25.08
CA ALA A 20 12.11 -21.14 24.71
C ALA A 20 13.25 -20.67 25.63
N PRO A 21 14.22 -21.54 25.96
CA PRO A 21 15.34 -21.17 26.81
C PRO A 21 16.15 -20.02 26.19
N PRO A 22 16.71 -19.10 26.99
CA PRO A 22 17.54 -18.00 26.52
C PRO A 22 18.75 -18.58 25.77
N GLY A 23 18.92 -18.20 24.48
CA GLY A 23 19.99 -18.68 23.59
C GLY A 23 19.55 -19.63 22.47
N SER A 24 18.31 -20.14 22.46
CA SER A 24 17.83 -20.97 21.34
C SER A 24 17.46 -20.11 20.13
N ILE A 25 18.09 -20.38 18.99
CA ILE A 25 17.72 -19.80 17.70
C ILE A 25 16.25 -20.18 17.40
N SER A 26 15.39 -19.19 17.11
CA SER A 26 13.99 -19.46 16.83
C SER A 26 13.83 -20.39 15.59
N PRO A 27 12.76 -21.21 15.49
CA PRO A 27 12.50 -22.04 14.33
C PRO A 27 12.56 -21.25 13.02
N ARG A 28 12.01 -20.01 13.00
CA ARG A 28 12.02 -19.14 11.83
C ARG A 28 13.45 -18.77 11.40
N LYS A 29 14.31 -18.39 12.34
CA LYS A 29 15.72 -18.09 12.05
C LYS A 29 16.51 -19.31 11.55
N ARG A 30 16.19 -20.51 12.02
CA ARG A 30 16.79 -21.74 11.49
C ARG A 30 16.37 -22.03 10.06
N ALA A 31 15.06 -21.89 9.75
CA ALA A 31 14.55 -22.03 8.39
C ALA A 31 15.18 -21.00 7.42
N MET A 32 15.29 -19.75 7.87
CA MET A 32 16.00 -18.71 7.12
C MET A 32 17.45 -19.07 6.82
N ALA A 33 18.19 -19.56 7.81
CA ALA A 33 19.57 -19.96 7.63
C ALA A 33 19.70 -21.13 6.65
N ALA A 34 18.83 -22.14 6.74
CA ALA A 34 18.79 -23.27 5.81
C ALA A 34 18.53 -22.81 4.36
N PHE A 35 17.54 -21.92 4.15
CA PHE A 35 17.28 -21.34 2.83
C PHE A 35 18.50 -20.59 2.28
N LEU A 36 19.17 -19.79 3.12
CA LEU A 36 20.38 -19.07 2.71
C LEU A 36 21.53 -20.02 2.38
N ASP A 37 21.70 -21.13 3.13
CA ASP A 37 22.72 -22.16 2.83
C ASP A 37 22.45 -22.79 1.46
N GLU A 38 21.20 -23.16 1.15
CA GLU A 38 20.81 -23.73 -0.14
C GLU A 38 21.04 -22.76 -1.31
N CYS A 39 20.86 -21.46 -1.08
CA CYS A 39 21.08 -20.41 -2.09
C CYS A 39 22.55 -19.98 -2.22
N GLY A 40 23.48 -20.57 -1.47
CA GLY A 40 24.92 -20.20 -1.49
C GLY A 40 25.24 -18.90 -0.74
N TRP A 41 24.33 -18.46 0.15
CA TRP A 41 24.50 -17.27 1.00
C TRP A 41 24.64 -17.63 2.50
N GLY A 42 24.88 -18.89 2.81
CA GLY A 42 25.06 -19.38 4.18
C GLY A 42 26.24 -18.76 4.90
N GLY A 43 26.18 -18.77 6.24
CA GLY A 43 27.20 -18.21 7.11
C GLY A 43 27.29 -16.68 7.17
N LEU A 44 26.37 -15.96 6.46
CA LEU A 44 26.25 -14.51 6.57
C LEU A 44 25.30 -14.11 7.70
N VAL A 45 25.53 -12.92 8.25
CA VAL A 45 24.59 -12.26 9.14
C VAL A 45 23.74 -11.30 8.31
N PRO A 46 22.44 -11.59 8.10
CA PRO A 46 21.56 -10.69 7.37
C PRO A 46 21.42 -9.35 8.08
N VAL A 47 21.62 -8.24 7.35
CA VAL A 47 21.48 -6.87 7.89
C VAL A 47 20.05 -6.41 7.67
N PRO A 48 19.28 -6.11 8.74
CA PRO A 48 17.91 -5.65 8.58
C PRO A 48 17.83 -4.37 7.74
N LEU A 49 16.92 -4.35 6.78
CA LEU A 49 16.44 -3.13 6.13
C LEU A 49 15.25 -2.57 6.92
N ALA A 50 14.84 -1.33 6.61
CA ALA A 50 13.70 -0.71 7.29
C ALA A 50 12.48 -1.66 7.22
N ALA A 51 11.79 -1.84 8.35
CA ALA A 51 10.57 -2.63 8.42
C ALA A 51 9.41 -1.82 7.84
N ASP A 52 8.57 -2.49 7.06
CA ASP A 52 7.31 -1.96 6.52
C ASP A 52 6.15 -2.11 7.53
N ALA A 53 4.99 -1.61 7.15
CA ALA A 53 3.73 -1.80 7.89
C ALA A 53 3.21 -3.25 7.83
N SER A 54 3.73 -4.08 6.93
CA SER A 54 3.37 -5.49 6.75
C SER A 54 4.04 -6.44 7.76
N PHE A 55 3.72 -7.73 7.64
CA PHE A 55 4.43 -8.80 8.39
C PHE A 55 5.73 -9.23 7.71
N ARG A 56 6.06 -8.68 6.53
CA ARG A 56 7.29 -8.95 5.81
C ARG A 56 8.47 -8.25 6.47
N SER A 57 9.62 -8.92 6.42
CA SER A 57 10.91 -8.36 6.86
C SER A 57 11.93 -8.51 5.75
N TYR A 58 12.77 -7.50 5.58
CA TYR A 58 13.78 -7.48 4.54
C TYR A 58 15.16 -7.37 5.15
N TYR A 59 16.13 -8.12 4.58
CA TYR A 59 17.50 -8.15 5.05
C TYR A 59 18.45 -8.05 3.88
N ARG A 60 19.42 -7.16 3.95
CA ARG A 60 20.49 -7.08 2.96
C ARG A 60 21.56 -8.14 3.23
N LEU A 61 21.99 -8.77 2.17
CA LEU A 61 23.09 -9.73 2.14
C LEU A 61 24.22 -9.17 1.27
N SER A 62 25.47 -9.32 1.74
CA SER A 62 26.64 -8.88 0.97
C SER A 62 27.74 -9.92 1.09
N ARG A 63 28.30 -10.34 -0.06
CA ARG A 63 29.42 -11.30 -0.15
C ARG A 63 30.24 -11.02 -1.41
N ASP A 64 31.52 -10.79 -1.25
CA ASP A 64 32.50 -10.67 -2.36
C ASP A 64 32.03 -9.65 -3.44
N GLY A 65 31.56 -8.51 -3.00
CA GLY A 65 31.04 -7.44 -3.88
C GLY A 65 29.65 -7.69 -4.48
N ARG A 66 29.07 -8.87 -4.29
CA ARG A 66 27.67 -9.17 -4.67
C ARG A 66 26.73 -8.77 -3.56
N ARG A 67 25.54 -8.27 -3.94
CA ARG A 67 24.46 -7.92 -3.01
C ARG A 67 23.16 -8.60 -3.42
N ALA A 68 22.35 -8.93 -2.42
CA ALA A 68 20.98 -9.40 -2.59
C ALA A 68 20.15 -8.97 -1.38
N VAL A 69 18.84 -9.04 -1.51
CA VAL A 69 17.90 -8.84 -0.41
C VAL A 69 17.19 -10.17 -0.14
N LEU A 70 17.19 -10.59 1.12
CA LEU A 70 16.33 -11.66 1.61
C LEU A 70 15.00 -11.04 2.05
N MET A 71 13.90 -11.50 1.47
CA MET A 71 12.55 -11.22 1.95
C MET A 71 12.09 -12.39 2.81
N ASP A 72 11.66 -12.10 4.01
CA ASP A 72 11.02 -13.01 4.98
C ASP A 72 9.53 -12.66 5.08
N ALA A 73 8.68 -13.49 4.49
CA ALA A 73 7.22 -13.37 4.45
C ALA A 73 6.59 -14.57 5.17
N PRO A 74 6.41 -14.50 6.51
CA PRO A 74 6.06 -15.66 7.33
C PRO A 74 4.64 -16.18 7.07
N PRO A 75 4.48 -17.47 6.64
CA PRO A 75 3.16 -18.10 6.58
C PRO A 75 2.57 -18.32 7.98
N PRO A 76 1.22 -18.34 8.13
CA PRO A 76 0.20 -18.15 7.09
C PRO A 76 -0.15 -16.68 6.84
N GLN A 77 0.49 -15.71 7.52
CA GLN A 77 0.15 -14.29 7.44
C GLN A 77 0.49 -13.69 6.08
N GLU A 78 1.57 -14.20 5.45
CA GLU A 78 2.06 -13.72 4.16
C GLU A 78 2.29 -14.88 3.19
N THR A 79 2.30 -14.55 1.89
CA THR A 79 2.70 -15.48 0.82
C THR A 79 3.58 -14.77 -0.20
N VAL A 80 4.56 -15.48 -0.72
CA VAL A 80 5.50 -14.93 -1.73
C VAL A 80 5.00 -15.10 -3.17
N ALA A 81 3.92 -15.85 -3.38
CA ALA A 81 3.44 -16.16 -4.72
C ALA A 81 3.01 -14.92 -5.52
N PRO A 82 2.25 -13.95 -4.97
CA PRO A 82 1.91 -12.72 -5.69
C PRO A 82 3.13 -11.88 -6.04
N TYR A 83 4.12 -11.78 -5.13
CA TYR A 83 5.37 -11.06 -5.40
C TYR A 83 6.09 -11.65 -6.62
N ILE A 84 6.27 -12.98 -6.67
CA ILE A 84 6.91 -13.66 -7.79
C ILE A 84 6.16 -13.40 -9.10
N ALA A 85 4.84 -13.54 -9.08
CA ALA A 85 4.00 -13.39 -10.27
C ALA A 85 4.07 -11.95 -10.83
N VAL A 86 3.91 -10.94 -9.97
CA VAL A 86 3.92 -9.53 -10.42
C VAL A 86 5.33 -9.08 -10.79
N ALA A 87 6.38 -9.52 -10.07
CA ALA A 87 7.76 -9.23 -10.44
C ALA A 87 8.10 -9.77 -11.84
N SER A 88 7.69 -11.03 -12.14
CA SER A 88 7.86 -11.61 -13.47
C SER A 88 7.11 -10.81 -14.52
N LEU A 89 5.83 -10.51 -14.32
CA LEU A 89 5.02 -9.72 -15.23
C LEU A 89 5.68 -8.37 -15.56
N LEU A 90 6.09 -7.61 -14.55
CA LEU A 90 6.74 -6.31 -14.75
C LEU A 90 8.04 -6.42 -15.54
N ARG A 91 8.84 -7.44 -15.27
CA ARG A 91 10.11 -7.68 -15.97
C ARG A 91 9.87 -8.12 -17.42
N ASP A 92 8.89 -8.98 -17.68
CA ASP A 92 8.50 -9.43 -19.02
C ASP A 92 7.98 -8.27 -19.88
N LEU A 93 7.31 -7.30 -19.24
CA LEU A 93 6.90 -6.03 -19.88
C LEU A 93 8.05 -5.02 -20.04
N GLY A 94 9.27 -5.34 -19.56
CA GLY A 94 10.47 -4.51 -19.73
C GLY A 94 10.73 -3.49 -18.63
N PHE A 95 10.04 -3.58 -17.48
CA PHE A 95 10.21 -2.68 -16.34
C PHE A 95 11.17 -3.23 -15.29
N SER A 96 11.68 -2.35 -14.43
CA SER A 96 12.60 -2.71 -13.37
C SER A 96 11.85 -3.08 -12.09
N ALA A 97 11.49 -4.35 -11.96
CA ALA A 97 11.16 -5.00 -10.69
C ALA A 97 12.36 -5.85 -10.25
N PRO A 98 12.59 -6.04 -8.91
CA PRO A 98 13.69 -6.86 -8.44
C PRO A 98 13.62 -8.29 -9.01
N GLU A 99 14.74 -8.76 -9.55
CA GLU A 99 14.84 -10.14 -10.01
C GLU A 99 14.73 -11.10 -8.82
N VAL A 100 13.96 -12.17 -8.99
CA VAL A 100 13.86 -13.24 -7.99
C VAL A 100 14.91 -14.29 -8.32
N PHE A 101 15.99 -14.34 -7.54
CA PHE A 101 17.09 -15.27 -7.73
C PHE A 101 16.75 -16.67 -7.22
N ALA A 102 16.02 -16.76 -6.10
CA ALA A 102 15.54 -18.00 -5.51
C ALA A 102 14.30 -17.77 -4.65
N GLY A 103 13.48 -18.81 -4.43
CA GLY A 103 12.30 -18.72 -3.60
C GLY A 103 11.88 -20.03 -2.98
N ASP A 104 11.55 -19.99 -1.68
CA ASP A 104 10.86 -21.06 -0.96
C ASP A 104 9.41 -20.60 -0.70
N ARG A 105 8.48 -21.09 -1.51
CA ARG A 105 7.06 -20.75 -1.41
C ARG A 105 6.41 -21.29 -0.13
N THR A 106 6.88 -22.42 0.37
CA THR A 106 6.36 -23.05 1.59
C THR A 106 6.88 -22.36 2.84
N GLY A 107 8.19 -22.10 2.88
CA GLY A 107 8.82 -21.35 3.95
C GLY A 107 8.56 -19.86 3.92
N GLY A 108 8.13 -19.30 2.77
CA GLY A 108 7.87 -17.86 2.62
C GLY A 108 9.15 -17.04 2.59
N PHE A 109 10.19 -17.50 1.87
CA PHE A 109 11.44 -16.77 1.68
C PHE A 109 11.68 -16.48 0.20
N LEU A 110 12.20 -15.29 -0.10
CA LEU A 110 12.75 -14.96 -1.42
C LEU A 110 14.13 -14.37 -1.28
N LEU A 111 15.00 -14.70 -2.22
CA LEU A 111 16.25 -14.00 -2.47
C LEU A 111 16.05 -13.16 -3.73
N ILE A 112 16.13 -11.84 -3.60
CA ILE A 112 15.80 -10.89 -4.66
C ILE A 112 16.95 -9.91 -4.92
N GLU A 113 16.91 -9.25 -6.07
CA GLU A 113 17.83 -8.20 -6.46
C GLU A 113 17.83 -7.03 -5.46
N ASP A 114 19.02 -6.52 -5.11
CA ASP A 114 19.17 -5.32 -4.27
C ASP A 114 19.29 -4.07 -5.16
N PHE A 115 18.27 -3.24 -5.19
CA PHE A 115 18.26 -1.95 -5.90
C PHE A 115 19.05 -0.84 -5.20
N GLY A 116 19.65 -1.12 -4.04
CA GLY A 116 20.41 -0.14 -3.29
C GLY A 116 19.56 0.67 -2.31
N ASP A 117 19.89 1.93 -2.15
CA ASP A 117 19.33 2.78 -1.10
C ASP A 117 18.64 4.06 -1.63
N ASP A 118 18.69 4.31 -2.93
CA ASP A 118 18.24 5.55 -3.55
C ASP A 118 16.74 5.48 -3.90
N THR A 119 15.89 5.39 -2.85
CA THR A 119 14.46 5.66 -3.01
C THR A 119 14.25 7.12 -3.40
N TYR A 120 13.18 7.41 -4.14
CA TYR A 120 12.85 8.78 -4.51
C TYR A 120 12.68 9.66 -3.27
N THR A 121 12.08 9.14 -2.20
CA THR A 121 11.98 9.84 -0.91
C THR A 121 13.35 10.30 -0.42
N ARG A 122 14.33 9.38 -0.30
CA ARG A 122 15.67 9.71 0.19
C ARG A 122 16.41 10.70 -0.72
N LEU A 123 16.21 10.58 -2.03
CA LEU A 123 16.80 11.50 -3.00
C LEU A 123 16.20 12.89 -2.85
N LEU A 124 14.88 13.00 -2.73
CA LEU A 124 14.17 14.26 -2.53
C LEU A 124 14.55 14.94 -1.21
N GLU A 125 14.71 14.17 -0.14
CA GLU A 125 15.23 14.67 1.15
C GLU A 125 16.65 15.23 1.06
N ARG A 126 17.47 14.70 0.13
CA ARG A 126 18.83 15.18 -0.15
C ARG A 126 18.87 16.34 -1.15
N GLY A 127 17.72 16.82 -1.63
CA GLY A 127 17.60 17.96 -2.54
C GLY A 127 17.76 17.59 -4.03
N ALA A 128 17.48 16.32 -4.41
CA ALA A 128 17.42 15.95 -5.82
C ALA A 128 16.33 16.74 -6.55
N ASP A 129 16.50 16.91 -7.88
CA ASP A 129 15.56 17.63 -8.72
C ASP A 129 14.21 16.92 -8.79
N GLU A 130 13.22 17.46 -8.07
CA GLU A 130 11.89 16.90 -7.93
C GLU A 130 11.18 16.73 -9.29
N PRO A 131 11.16 17.75 -10.19
CA PRO A 131 10.55 17.57 -11.50
C PRO A 131 11.12 16.41 -12.31
N THR A 132 12.43 16.20 -12.27
CA THR A 132 13.09 15.12 -13.01
C THR A 132 12.65 13.74 -12.49
N LEU A 133 12.59 13.54 -11.17
CA LEU A 133 12.17 12.27 -10.58
C LEU A 133 10.69 11.98 -10.87
N TYR A 134 9.82 12.97 -10.71
CA TYR A 134 8.40 12.81 -11.03
C TYR A 134 8.15 12.61 -12.53
N ALA A 135 8.93 13.28 -13.40
CA ALA A 135 8.85 13.03 -14.85
C ALA A 135 9.16 11.57 -15.18
N LEU A 136 10.25 11.01 -14.61
CA LEU A 136 10.61 9.62 -14.82
C LEU A 136 9.54 8.66 -14.28
N ALA A 137 8.95 8.95 -13.10
CA ALA A 137 7.86 8.16 -12.56
C ALA A 137 6.63 8.18 -13.48
N VAL A 138 6.19 9.36 -13.93
CA VAL A 138 5.03 9.49 -14.83
C VAL A 138 5.30 8.81 -16.17
N ASP A 139 6.48 8.96 -16.74
CA ASP A 139 6.86 8.29 -17.99
C ASP A 139 6.88 6.77 -17.84
N THR A 140 7.32 6.27 -16.68
CA THR A 140 7.28 4.84 -16.35
C THR A 140 5.85 4.34 -16.26
N LEU A 141 4.95 5.08 -15.61
CA LEU A 141 3.54 4.72 -15.52
C LEU A 141 2.86 4.73 -16.90
N VAL A 142 3.12 5.75 -17.72
CA VAL A 142 2.63 5.83 -19.09
C VAL A 142 3.11 4.63 -19.92
N ALA A 143 4.41 4.33 -19.87
CA ALA A 143 4.97 3.22 -20.61
C ALA A 143 4.38 1.87 -20.16
N LEU A 144 4.16 1.69 -18.85
CA LEU A 144 3.54 0.49 -18.27
C LEU A 144 2.12 0.28 -18.83
N GLN A 145 1.31 1.33 -18.82
CA GLN A 145 -0.06 1.24 -19.32
C GLN A 145 -0.12 1.03 -20.84
N LEU A 146 0.77 1.63 -21.61
CA LEU A 146 0.90 1.37 -23.04
C LEU A 146 1.35 -0.08 -23.34
N ALA A 147 2.26 -0.62 -22.53
CA ALA A 147 2.68 -2.01 -22.65
C ALA A 147 1.50 -2.97 -22.36
N VAL A 148 0.73 -2.72 -21.30
CA VAL A 148 -0.49 -3.48 -21.00
C VAL A 148 -1.52 -3.36 -22.11
N ALA A 149 -1.75 -2.17 -22.66
CA ALA A 149 -2.68 -1.98 -23.79
C ALA A 149 -2.27 -2.80 -25.02
N THR A 150 -0.95 -3.04 -25.20
CA THR A 150 -0.42 -3.84 -26.32
C THR A 150 -0.52 -5.33 -26.09
N HIS A 151 -0.27 -5.79 -24.84
CA HIS A 151 -0.21 -7.22 -24.50
C HIS A 151 -1.55 -7.77 -23.97
N GLY A 152 -2.51 -6.91 -23.68
CA GLY A 152 -3.78 -7.23 -23.03
C GLY A 152 -3.74 -7.05 -21.51
N PRO A 153 -4.93 -7.01 -20.87
CA PRO A 153 -5.02 -6.85 -19.42
C PRO A 153 -4.34 -8.02 -18.69
N PRO A 154 -3.65 -7.75 -17.57
CA PRO A 154 -2.98 -8.78 -16.80
C PRO A 154 -3.98 -9.73 -16.14
N ASP A 155 -3.57 -11.01 -15.98
CA ASP A 155 -4.32 -11.99 -15.19
C ASP A 155 -4.12 -11.72 -13.68
N LEU A 156 -4.76 -10.65 -13.21
CA LEU A 156 -4.76 -10.20 -11.82
C LEU A 156 -6.18 -9.97 -11.33
N PRO A 157 -6.41 -10.01 -10.01
CA PRO A 157 -7.71 -9.68 -9.45
C PRO A 157 -8.21 -8.31 -9.92
N PRO A 158 -9.51 -8.17 -10.22
CA PRO A 158 -10.06 -6.87 -10.57
C PRO A 158 -10.09 -5.92 -9.35
N TYR A 159 -9.80 -4.66 -9.58
CA TYR A 159 -10.02 -3.60 -8.58
C TYR A 159 -11.47 -3.15 -8.66
N ASP A 160 -12.34 -4.01 -8.21
CA ASP A 160 -13.78 -3.89 -8.36
C ASP A 160 -14.46 -3.02 -7.28
N LEU A 161 -15.78 -2.87 -7.43
CA LEU A 161 -16.59 -2.09 -6.49
C LEU A 161 -16.48 -2.61 -5.05
N GLU A 162 -16.49 -3.92 -4.85
CA GLU A 162 -16.46 -4.51 -3.51
C GLU A 162 -15.10 -4.29 -2.82
N SER A 163 -14.01 -4.41 -3.57
CA SER A 163 -12.66 -4.11 -3.09
C SER A 163 -12.54 -2.63 -2.66
N LEU A 164 -13.00 -1.71 -3.50
CA LEU A 164 -12.97 -0.28 -3.21
C LEU A 164 -13.89 0.11 -2.03
N LEU A 165 -15.06 -0.53 -1.90
CA LEU A 165 -15.95 -0.36 -0.75
C LEU A 165 -15.30 -0.85 0.55
N ALA A 166 -14.69 -2.04 0.52
CA ALA A 166 -13.98 -2.59 1.68
C ALA A 166 -12.83 -1.67 2.15
N GLU A 167 -12.15 -1.03 1.23
CA GLU A 167 -11.11 -0.05 1.55
C GLU A 167 -11.70 1.26 2.08
N ALA A 168 -12.75 1.80 1.46
CA ALA A 168 -13.42 3.01 1.94
C ALA A 168 -14.03 2.82 3.35
N ALA A 169 -14.43 1.59 3.69
CA ALA A 169 -14.92 1.23 5.01
C ALA A 169 -13.95 1.58 6.15
N LEU A 170 -12.65 1.57 5.87
CA LEU A 170 -11.63 1.85 6.88
C LEU A 170 -11.79 3.24 7.50
N LEU A 171 -12.34 4.22 6.77
CA LEU A 171 -12.66 5.53 7.34
C LEU A 171 -13.65 5.41 8.50
N VAL A 172 -14.78 4.74 8.25
CA VAL A 172 -15.89 4.66 9.22
C VAL A 172 -15.65 3.58 10.29
N ASP A 173 -14.83 2.59 10.00
CA ASP A 173 -14.51 1.50 10.93
C ASP A 173 -13.36 1.85 11.89
N TRP A 174 -12.42 2.73 11.49
CA TRP A 174 -11.24 3.06 12.28
C TRP A 174 -11.08 4.54 12.60
N TYR A 175 -11.06 5.40 11.56
CA TYR A 175 -10.77 6.82 11.76
C TYR A 175 -11.91 7.54 12.47
N ALA A 176 -13.14 7.43 11.97
CA ALA A 176 -14.27 8.16 12.52
C ALA A 176 -14.53 7.85 13.99
N PRO A 177 -14.54 6.58 14.45
CA PRO A 177 -14.63 6.26 15.88
C PRO A 177 -13.51 6.88 16.70
N ALA A 178 -12.27 6.86 16.20
CA ALA A 178 -11.13 7.41 16.93
C ALA A 178 -11.15 8.94 17.00
N ALA A 179 -11.63 9.62 15.94
CA ALA A 179 -11.71 11.08 15.89
C ALA A 179 -12.88 11.64 16.71
N LEU A 180 -14.02 10.93 16.73
CA LEU A 180 -15.24 11.34 17.43
C LEU A 180 -15.30 10.83 18.88
N GLY A 181 -14.53 9.78 19.21
CA GLY A 181 -14.61 9.10 20.50
C GLY A 181 -15.85 8.22 20.69
N LEU A 182 -16.61 7.96 19.59
CA LEU A 182 -17.82 7.18 19.60
C LEU A 182 -17.85 6.22 18.39
N PRO A 183 -18.37 4.99 18.53
CA PRO A 183 -18.54 4.09 17.41
C PRO A 183 -19.57 4.64 16.41
N PHE A 184 -19.31 4.43 15.12
CA PHE A 184 -20.30 4.72 14.09
C PHE A 184 -21.43 3.68 14.15
N SER A 185 -22.69 4.16 14.11
CA SER A 185 -23.85 3.26 14.09
C SER A 185 -23.92 2.46 12.80
N GLY A 186 -24.53 1.27 12.83
CA GLY A 186 -24.75 0.47 11.63
C GLY A 186 -25.54 1.23 10.55
N ALA A 187 -26.53 2.05 10.94
CA ALA A 187 -27.32 2.85 10.01
C ALA A 187 -26.46 3.91 9.27
N LEU A 188 -25.57 4.61 9.97
CA LEU A 188 -24.66 5.60 9.36
C LEU A 188 -23.65 4.93 8.44
N ARG A 189 -23.19 3.74 8.81
CA ARG A 189 -22.28 2.94 7.98
C ARG A 189 -22.98 2.51 6.68
N GLU A 190 -24.21 2.05 6.74
CA GLU A 190 -24.99 1.68 5.55
C GLU A 190 -25.31 2.89 4.66
N GLU A 191 -25.61 4.06 5.21
CA GLU A 191 -25.75 5.29 4.45
C GLU A 191 -24.48 5.64 3.67
N TYR A 192 -23.32 5.57 4.32
CA TYR A 192 -22.01 5.78 3.71
C TYR A 192 -21.75 4.82 2.55
N PHE A 193 -22.03 3.55 2.74
CA PHE A 193 -21.89 2.54 1.67
C PHE A 193 -22.86 2.76 0.52
N ALA A 194 -24.10 3.14 0.81
CA ALA A 194 -25.08 3.41 -0.23
C ALA A 194 -24.60 4.56 -1.14
N ILE A 195 -24.00 5.60 -0.55
CA ILE A 195 -23.44 6.73 -1.31
C ILE A 195 -22.27 6.25 -2.17
N TRP A 196 -21.32 5.48 -1.59
CA TRP A 196 -20.18 4.97 -2.35
C TRP A 196 -20.59 4.03 -3.48
N ARG A 197 -21.58 3.16 -3.28
CA ARG A 197 -22.13 2.32 -4.35
C ARG A 197 -22.73 3.12 -5.52
N ALA A 198 -23.21 4.33 -5.27
CA ALA A 198 -23.71 5.23 -6.31
C ALA A 198 -22.58 6.04 -6.99
N VAL A 199 -21.51 6.38 -6.27
CA VAL A 199 -20.43 7.24 -6.77
C VAL A 199 -19.33 6.43 -7.49
N LEU A 200 -18.86 5.32 -6.92
CA LEU A 200 -17.73 4.54 -7.45
C LEU A 200 -17.90 4.07 -8.90
N PRO A 201 -19.09 3.61 -9.36
CA PRO A 201 -19.26 3.22 -10.77
C PRO A 201 -18.95 4.33 -11.76
N GLN A 202 -19.03 5.61 -11.36
CA GLN A 202 -18.70 6.76 -12.20
C GLN A 202 -17.17 6.90 -12.45
N ALA A 203 -16.35 6.16 -11.71
CA ALA A 203 -14.90 6.10 -11.91
C ALA A 203 -14.47 5.14 -13.04
N ALA A 204 -15.43 4.55 -13.76
CA ALA A 204 -15.17 3.56 -14.82
C ALA A 204 -14.28 2.41 -14.31
N LEU A 205 -14.84 1.56 -13.43
CA LEU A 205 -14.14 0.46 -12.77
C LEU A 205 -13.90 -0.75 -13.70
N SER A 206 -13.59 -0.50 -14.97
CA SER A 206 -13.19 -1.54 -15.91
C SER A 206 -11.75 -2.00 -15.62
N CYS A 207 -11.47 -3.27 -15.89
CA CYS A 207 -10.12 -3.80 -15.87
C CYS A 207 -9.41 -3.37 -17.15
N GLU A 208 -8.81 -2.17 -17.15
CA GLU A 208 -8.17 -1.58 -18.32
C GLU A 208 -6.65 -1.73 -18.27
N THR A 209 -6.05 -1.66 -17.09
CA THR A 209 -4.61 -1.70 -16.95
C THR A 209 -4.16 -2.33 -15.65
N LEU A 210 -2.84 -2.54 -15.53
CA LEU A 210 -2.18 -2.88 -14.29
C LEU A 210 -2.19 -1.67 -13.36
N VAL A 211 -2.68 -1.85 -12.15
CA VAL A 211 -2.68 -0.89 -11.05
C VAL A 211 -1.80 -1.42 -9.93
N LEU A 212 -0.71 -0.72 -9.63
CA LEU A 212 0.27 -1.10 -8.60
C LEU A 212 -0.20 -0.74 -7.19
N ARG A 213 -1.20 0.14 -7.05
CA ARG A 213 -1.85 0.63 -5.82
C ARG A 213 -0.96 1.53 -4.97
N ASP A 214 0.24 1.09 -4.64
CA ASP A 214 1.19 1.83 -3.80
C ASP A 214 2.32 2.45 -4.64
N TYR A 215 1.93 3.11 -5.75
CA TYR A 215 2.82 3.80 -6.67
C TYR A 215 3.15 5.21 -6.14
N HIS A 216 4.13 5.32 -5.27
CA HIS A 216 4.56 6.57 -4.63
C HIS A 216 6.07 6.57 -4.34
N VAL A 217 6.62 7.73 -3.97
CA VAL A 217 8.07 7.97 -3.89
C VAL A 217 8.84 7.03 -2.94
N ASP A 218 8.19 6.46 -1.92
CA ASP A 218 8.85 5.48 -1.03
C ASP A 218 9.10 4.14 -1.73
N ASN A 219 8.25 3.80 -2.70
CA ASN A 219 8.27 2.53 -3.44
C ASN A 219 8.91 2.65 -4.82
N LEU A 220 9.47 3.82 -5.15
CA LEU A 220 10.21 4.06 -6.38
C LEU A 220 11.71 4.24 -6.10
N MET A 221 12.55 3.60 -6.93
CA MET A 221 14.00 3.62 -6.82
C MET A 221 14.61 4.29 -8.05
N LEU A 222 15.62 5.11 -7.86
CA LEU A 222 16.45 5.57 -8.98
C LEU A 222 17.55 4.55 -9.26
N LEU A 223 17.58 4.05 -10.50
CA LEU A 223 18.56 3.07 -10.99
C LEU A 223 19.41 3.72 -12.09
N PRO A 224 20.49 4.43 -11.73
CA PRO A 224 21.24 5.26 -12.69
C PRO A 224 21.92 4.44 -13.80
N ASP A 225 22.17 3.17 -13.55
CA ASP A 225 22.80 2.26 -14.52
C ASP A 225 21.80 1.70 -15.56
N ARG A 226 20.52 2.07 -15.45
CA ARG A 226 19.43 1.65 -16.36
C ARG A 226 18.92 2.85 -17.15
N SER A 227 18.67 2.68 -18.43
CA SER A 227 18.23 3.77 -19.32
C SER A 227 16.72 3.87 -19.45
N GLY A 228 16.22 5.08 -19.72
CA GLY A 228 14.81 5.38 -19.94
C GLY A 228 13.96 5.00 -18.72
N VAL A 229 12.76 4.50 -18.97
CA VAL A 229 11.82 4.11 -17.90
C VAL A 229 12.35 2.99 -17.01
N ARG A 230 13.33 2.21 -17.48
CA ARG A 230 14.02 1.21 -16.65
C ARG A 230 14.85 1.83 -15.54
N GLY A 231 15.16 3.12 -15.62
CA GLY A 231 15.80 3.89 -14.54
C GLY A 231 14.91 4.07 -13.31
N CYS A 232 13.61 3.80 -13.43
CA CYS A 232 12.68 3.76 -12.30
C CYS A 232 12.49 2.32 -11.83
N GLY A 233 13.03 1.97 -10.68
CA GLY A 233 12.81 0.68 -10.02
C GLY A 233 11.49 0.69 -9.26
N LEU A 234 10.73 -0.40 -9.37
CA LEU A 234 9.41 -0.57 -8.77
C LEU A 234 9.52 -1.52 -7.57
N LEU A 235 8.96 -1.11 -6.44
CA LEU A 235 8.87 -1.91 -5.21
C LEU A 235 7.41 -1.99 -4.73
N ASP A 236 7.16 -2.92 -3.81
CA ASP A 236 5.88 -3.10 -3.09
C ASP A 236 4.66 -3.29 -4.00
N PHE A 237 4.84 -4.02 -5.09
CA PHE A 237 3.85 -4.22 -6.16
C PHE A 237 3.04 -5.52 -6.02
N GLN A 238 3.28 -6.35 -5.01
CA GLN A 238 2.65 -7.70 -4.92
C GLN A 238 1.13 -7.67 -4.74
N ASP A 239 0.59 -6.54 -4.30
CA ASP A 239 -0.86 -6.32 -4.16
C ASP A 239 -1.49 -5.65 -5.41
N ALA A 240 -0.77 -5.72 -6.55
CA ALA A 240 -1.25 -5.19 -7.82
C ALA A 240 -2.54 -5.86 -8.28
N VAL A 241 -3.36 -5.08 -8.96
CA VAL A 241 -4.69 -5.46 -9.44
C VAL A 241 -4.89 -4.99 -10.89
N CYS A 242 -5.95 -5.44 -11.53
CA CYS A 242 -6.39 -4.89 -12.79
C CYS A 242 -7.50 -3.86 -12.56
N GLY A 243 -7.33 -2.61 -13.02
CA GLY A 243 -8.26 -1.53 -12.65
C GLY A 243 -8.15 -0.26 -13.50
N PRO A 244 -8.71 0.84 -13.00
CA PRO A 244 -8.77 2.11 -13.72
C PRO A 244 -7.38 2.77 -13.82
N PRO A 245 -7.04 3.35 -14.98
CA PRO A 245 -5.71 3.90 -15.25
C PRO A 245 -5.35 5.15 -14.43
N SER A 246 -6.33 5.81 -13.81
CA SER A 246 -6.10 7.02 -13.02
C SER A 246 -5.54 6.76 -11.62
N TYR A 247 -5.68 5.54 -11.07
CA TYR A 247 -5.39 5.26 -9.66
C TYR A 247 -3.92 5.49 -9.29
N ASP A 248 -2.98 4.95 -10.06
CA ASP A 248 -1.55 5.06 -9.74
C ASP A 248 -1.01 6.48 -9.96
N LEU A 249 -1.56 7.22 -10.93
CA LEU A 249 -1.23 8.64 -11.09
C LEU A 249 -1.66 9.45 -9.86
N VAL A 250 -2.86 9.20 -9.34
CA VAL A 250 -3.34 9.79 -8.08
C VAL A 250 -2.44 9.39 -6.92
N SER A 251 -2.08 8.11 -6.82
CA SER A 251 -1.20 7.62 -5.75
C SER A 251 0.16 8.33 -5.73
N LEU A 252 0.72 8.64 -6.91
CA LEU A 252 1.98 9.36 -7.07
C LEU A 252 1.85 10.86 -6.76
N LEU A 253 0.81 11.51 -7.27
CA LEU A 253 0.68 12.97 -7.21
C LEU A 253 0.00 13.45 -5.92
N GLU A 254 -0.66 12.56 -5.18
CA GLU A 254 -1.28 12.82 -3.89
C GLU A 254 -0.70 11.91 -2.80
N ASP A 255 0.62 12.00 -2.65
CA ASP A 255 1.32 11.21 -1.65
C ASP A 255 0.87 11.57 -0.22
N ALA A 256 0.53 10.55 0.55
CA ALA A 256 0.09 10.70 1.94
C ALA A 256 1.19 11.24 2.86
N ARG A 257 2.47 11.03 2.51
CA ARG A 257 3.63 11.35 3.36
C ARG A 257 4.35 12.62 2.95
N ARG A 258 4.13 13.09 1.69
CA ARG A 258 4.79 14.23 1.10
C ARG A 258 3.80 15.18 0.44
N ASP A 259 4.04 16.49 0.56
CA ASP A 259 3.29 17.49 -0.21
C ASP A 259 3.89 17.60 -1.62
N VAL A 260 3.09 17.33 -2.65
CA VAL A 260 3.44 17.57 -4.05
C VAL A 260 2.85 18.93 -4.44
N PRO A 261 3.66 19.91 -4.90
CA PRO A 261 3.17 21.24 -5.29
C PRO A 261 2.05 21.16 -6.33
N ALA A 262 1.00 21.97 -6.18
CA ALA A 262 -0.15 21.95 -7.08
C ALA A 262 0.24 22.15 -8.55
N GLU A 263 1.25 22.99 -8.81
CA GLU A 263 1.77 23.20 -10.16
C GLU A 263 2.42 21.93 -10.73
N LEU A 264 3.18 21.19 -9.95
CA LEU A 264 3.75 19.91 -10.39
C LEU A 264 2.65 18.87 -10.64
N ARG A 265 1.64 18.79 -9.77
CA ARG A 265 0.48 17.90 -9.99
C ARG A 265 -0.18 18.22 -11.33
N ARG A 266 -0.42 19.50 -11.63
CA ARG A 266 -1.00 19.94 -12.91
C ARG A 266 -0.10 19.56 -14.09
N ILE A 267 1.20 19.87 -14.03
CA ILE A 267 2.17 19.57 -15.10
C ILE A 267 2.19 18.06 -15.39
N PHE A 268 2.27 17.23 -14.38
CA PHE A 268 2.38 15.78 -14.55
C PHE A 268 1.07 15.11 -14.93
N THR A 269 -0.07 15.64 -14.50
CA THR A 269 -1.37 15.23 -15.03
C THR A 269 -1.48 15.53 -16.53
N GLU A 270 -1.07 16.73 -16.97
CA GLU A 270 -1.04 17.07 -18.40
C GLU A 270 -0.06 16.20 -19.20
N ARG A 271 1.14 15.93 -18.64
CA ARG A 271 2.12 15.03 -19.26
C ARG A 271 1.54 13.64 -19.47
N TYR A 272 0.87 13.10 -18.47
CA TYR A 272 0.21 11.81 -18.57
C TYR A 272 -0.89 11.82 -19.64
N LEU A 273 -1.79 12.80 -19.61
CA LEU A 273 -2.91 12.90 -20.56
C LEU A 273 -2.43 13.10 -22.01
N ALA A 274 -1.33 13.83 -22.21
CA ALA A 274 -0.75 14.02 -23.54
C ALA A 274 -0.27 12.71 -24.18
N ALA A 275 0.08 11.70 -23.37
CA ALA A 275 0.48 10.38 -23.88
C ALA A 275 -0.72 9.53 -24.37
N PHE A 276 -1.95 9.89 -23.97
CA PHE A 276 -3.16 9.16 -24.32
C PHE A 276 -4.19 10.06 -25.02
N PRO A 277 -3.92 10.49 -26.28
CA PRO A 277 -4.76 11.50 -26.97
C PRO A 277 -6.19 11.02 -27.25
N ALA A 278 -6.44 9.71 -27.24
CA ALA A 278 -7.78 9.14 -27.42
C ALA A 278 -8.59 9.04 -26.11
N LEU A 279 -7.97 9.31 -24.97
CA LEU A 279 -8.61 9.21 -23.67
C LEU A 279 -9.62 10.36 -23.46
N ASP A 280 -10.83 10.03 -23.02
CA ASP A 280 -11.78 11.07 -22.57
C ASP A 280 -11.24 11.74 -21.29
N ARG A 281 -10.70 12.94 -21.48
CA ARG A 281 -10.10 13.76 -20.44
C ARG A 281 -11.07 13.99 -19.27
N SER A 282 -12.33 14.28 -19.57
CA SER A 282 -13.34 14.57 -18.55
C SER A 282 -13.66 13.33 -17.71
N ALA A 283 -13.82 12.19 -18.38
CA ALA A 283 -14.02 10.90 -17.71
C ALA A 283 -12.81 10.51 -16.86
N PHE A 284 -11.59 10.70 -17.37
CA PHE A 284 -10.36 10.42 -16.61
C PHE A 284 -10.24 11.29 -15.36
N LEU A 285 -10.43 12.60 -15.47
CA LEU A 285 -10.33 13.51 -14.31
C LEU A 285 -11.42 13.24 -13.28
N ARG A 286 -12.63 12.87 -13.72
CA ARG A 286 -13.70 12.40 -12.81
C ARG A 286 -13.28 11.12 -12.09
N SER A 287 -12.76 10.14 -12.81
CA SER A 287 -12.23 8.90 -12.25
C SER A 287 -11.13 9.19 -11.22
N ALA A 288 -10.17 10.04 -11.57
CA ALA A 288 -9.09 10.44 -10.68
C ALA A 288 -9.60 11.07 -9.39
N ALA A 289 -10.54 12.02 -9.46
CA ALA A 289 -11.11 12.67 -8.27
C ALA A 289 -11.87 11.67 -7.36
N ILE A 290 -12.67 10.77 -7.95
CA ILE A 290 -13.41 9.77 -7.17
C ILE A 290 -12.45 8.81 -6.45
N LEU A 291 -11.43 8.33 -7.17
CA LEU A 291 -10.47 7.39 -6.60
C LEU A 291 -9.50 8.07 -5.63
N ALA A 292 -9.19 9.36 -5.80
CA ALA A 292 -8.45 10.16 -4.84
C ALA A 292 -9.17 10.22 -3.49
N VAL A 293 -10.45 10.58 -3.49
CA VAL A 293 -11.24 10.63 -2.25
C VAL A 293 -11.39 9.25 -1.62
N GLN A 294 -11.65 8.20 -2.43
CA GLN A 294 -11.74 6.83 -1.94
C GLN A 294 -10.42 6.40 -1.28
N ARG A 295 -9.28 6.63 -1.97
CA ARG A 295 -7.95 6.30 -1.46
C ARG A 295 -7.61 7.08 -0.19
N ASN A 296 -7.94 8.36 -0.12
CA ASN A 296 -7.70 9.17 1.06
C ASN A 296 -8.57 8.71 2.26
N CYS A 297 -9.81 8.27 2.04
CA CYS A 297 -10.64 7.60 3.06
C CYS A 297 -9.97 6.31 3.57
N LYS A 298 -9.48 5.46 2.65
CA LYS A 298 -8.70 4.25 2.99
C LYS A 298 -7.50 4.59 3.87
N ILE A 299 -6.68 5.58 3.47
CA ILE A 299 -5.43 5.93 4.17
C ILE A 299 -5.69 6.47 5.57
N LEU A 300 -6.70 7.33 5.76
CA LEU A 300 -7.12 7.80 7.10
C LEU A 300 -7.41 6.62 8.02
N GLY A 301 -8.16 5.64 7.50
CA GLY A 301 -8.46 4.42 8.25
C GLY A 301 -7.24 3.54 8.51
N ILE A 302 -6.36 3.34 7.51
CA ILE A 302 -5.13 2.55 7.67
C ILE A 302 -4.22 3.15 8.74
N PHE A 303 -3.95 4.46 8.69
CA PHE A 303 -3.06 5.11 9.66
C PHE A 303 -3.61 5.04 11.08
N THR A 304 -4.93 5.17 11.23
CA THR A 304 -5.58 4.99 12.53
C THR A 304 -5.54 3.53 12.99
N ARG A 305 -5.75 2.56 12.09
CA ARG A 305 -5.66 1.13 12.39
C ARG A 305 -4.25 0.72 12.82
N LEU A 306 -3.23 1.20 12.11
CA LEU A 306 -1.82 0.96 12.47
C LEU A 306 -1.51 1.45 13.89
N TRP A 307 -2.06 2.59 14.28
CA TRP A 307 -1.93 3.05 15.65
C TRP A 307 -2.71 2.18 16.65
N LYS A 308 -4.03 2.02 16.44
CA LYS A 308 -4.92 1.37 17.42
C LYS A 308 -4.66 -0.13 17.57
N ARG A 309 -4.43 -0.84 16.46
CA ARG A 309 -4.25 -2.29 16.44
C ARG A 309 -2.78 -2.69 16.60
N ASP A 310 -1.87 -1.97 15.93
CA ASP A 310 -0.48 -2.40 15.77
C ASP A 310 0.51 -1.59 16.63
N GLY A 311 0.02 -0.59 17.41
CA GLY A 311 0.86 0.24 18.27
C GLY A 311 1.87 1.11 17.49
N LYS A 312 1.57 1.48 16.23
CA LYS A 312 2.44 2.27 15.34
C LYS A 312 1.88 3.70 15.15
N PRO A 313 2.06 4.64 16.10
CA PRO A 313 1.49 5.99 16.02
C PRO A 313 2.24 6.90 15.04
N GLY A 314 3.38 6.48 14.48
CA GLY A 314 4.22 7.30 13.61
C GLY A 314 3.55 7.78 12.31
N TYR A 315 2.43 7.19 11.91
CA TYR A 315 1.65 7.60 10.73
C TYR A 315 0.62 8.70 11.01
N LEU A 316 0.24 8.92 12.27
CA LEU A 316 -0.78 9.90 12.64
C LEU A 316 -0.44 11.36 12.24
N PRO A 317 0.83 11.81 12.24
CA PRO A 317 1.18 13.16 11.79
C PRO A 317 0.80 13.45 10.32
N HIS A 318 0.57 12.44 9.49
CA HIS A 318 0.16 12.61 8.10
C HIS A 318 -1.35 12.88 7.92
N ILE A 319 -2.18 12.60 8.91
CA ILE A 319 -3.64 12.75 8.84
C ILE A 319 -4.07 14.15 8.38
N PRO A 320 -3.50 15.27 8.85
CA PRO A 320 -3.90 16.60 8.37
C PRO A 320 -3.66 16.83 6.88
N ARG A 321 -2.57 16.23 6.33
CA ARG A 321 -2.30 16.30 4.88
C ARG A 321 -3.36 15.55 4.09
N ILE A 322 -3.70 14.34 4.52
CA ILE A 322 -4.68 13.50 3.84
C ILE A 322 -6.05 14.18 3.81
N TRP A 323 -6.44 14.84 4.90
CA TRP A 323 -7.67 15.63 4.93
C TRP A 323 -7.64 16.81 3.96
N ARG A 324 -6.51 17.54 3.85
CA ARG A 324 -6.37 18.62 2.87
C ARG A 324 -6.52 18.14 1.43
N LEU A 325 -5.91 16.99 1.08
CA LEU A 325 -6.04 16.38 -0.24
C LEU A 325 -7.50 15.96 -0.49
N LEU A 326 -8.09 15.23 0.43
CA LEU A 326 -9.47 14.78 0.35
C LEU A 326 -10.44 15.96 0.17
N GLU A 327 -10.33 17.02 0.96
CA GLU A 327 -11.18 18.20 0.88
C GLU A 327 -11.03 18.95 -0.46
N GLN A 328 -9.83 18.95 -1.03
CA GLN A 328 -9.57 19.52 -2.34
C GLN A 328 -10.34 18.77 -3.44
N ASP A 329 -10.33 17.44 -3.41
CA ASP A 329 -10.96 16.60 -4.42
C ASP A 329 -12.48 16.54 -4.26
N LEU A 330 -13.00 16.70 -3.04
CA LEU A 330 -14.44 16.83 -2.77
C LEU A 330 -15.10 17.98 -3.52
N GLY A 331 -14.34 18.95 -4.04
CA GLY A 331 -14.83 19.99 -4.92
C GLY A 331 -15.35 19.49 -6.28
N HIS A 332 -15.05 18.25 -6.67
CA HIS A 332 -15.57 17.70 -7.93
C HIS A 332 -17.06 17.37 -7.83
N PRO A 333 -17.92 17.78 -8.81
CA PRO A 333 -19.39 17.63 -8.72
C PRO A 333 -19.87 16.19 -8.46
N ALA A 334 -19.19 15.18 -9.00
CA ALA A 334 -19.54 13.78 -8.78
C ALA A 334 -19.43 13.34 -7.31
N LEU A 335 -18.67 14.07 -6.50
CA LEU A 335 -18.40 13.79 -5.09
C LEU A 335 -19.32 14.56 -4.11
N ALA A 336 -20.24 15.38 -4.62
CA ALA A 336 -21.17 16.15 -3.79
C ALA A 336 -21.92 15.30 -2.73
N PRO A 337 -22.37 14.06 -3.03
CA PRO A 337 -23.01 13.22 -2.00
C PRO A 337 -22.07 12.81 -0.87
N ILE A 338 -20.81 12.51 -1.18
CA ILE A 338 -19.78 12.18 -0.19
C ILE A 338 -19.43 13.42 0.64
N ALA A 339 -19.24 14.58 0.00
CA ALA A 339 -18.97 15.84 0.68
C ALA A 339 -20.05 16.18 1.71
N GLN A 340 -21.33 16.11 1.30
CA GLN A 340 -22.46 16.36 2.19
C GLN A 340 -22.54 15.38 3.36
N TRP A 341 -22.23 14.11 3.12
CA TRP A 341 -22.21 13.11 4.19
C TRP A 341 -21.08 13.39 5.19
N LEU A 342 -19.87 13.69 4.68
CA LEU A 342 -18.73 14.02 5.53
C LEU A 342 -18.98 15.30 6.34
N ASP A 343 -19.55 16.35 5.75
CA ASP A 343 -19.87 17.59 6.46
C ASP A 343 -20.90 17.40 7.57
N ARG A 344 -21.82 16.46 7.40
CA ARG A 344 -22.85 16.14 8.40
C ARG A 344 -22.30 15.28 9.54
N HIS A 345 -21.47 14.29 9.25
CA HIS A 345 -21.12 13.24 10.20
C HIS A 345 -19.65 13.29 10.68
N LEU A 346 -18.79 13.95 9.92
CA LEU A 346 -17.39 14.25 10.24
C LEU A 346 -17.12 15.73 9.92
N PRO A 347 -17.75 16.67 10.62
CA PRO A 347 -17.57 18.09 10.36
C PRO A 347 -16.08 18.50 10.56
N SER A 348 -15.70 19.65 10.00
CA SER A 348 -14.29 20.09 9.89
C SER A 348 -13.55 20.09 11.23
N GLU A 349 -14.22 20.43 12.33
CA GLU A 349 -13.66 20.38 13.69
C GLU A 349 -13.32 18.96 14.16
N SER A 350 -13.91 17.93 13.56
CA SER A 350 -13.65 16.51 13.83
C SER A 350 -12.58 15.91 12.91
N ARG A 351 -12.17 16.62 11.86
CA ARG A 351 -11.15 16.20 10.88
C ARG A 351 -9.73 16.47 11.40
N ARG A 352 -9.42 15.86 12.54
CA ARG A 352 -8.16 16.07 13.28
C ARG A 352 -7.39 14.78 13.46
N THR A 353 -6.11 14.91 13.79
CA THR A 353 -5.30 13.77 14.26
C THR A 353 -5.87 13.27 15.58
N PRO A 354 -6.27 12.00 15.70
CA PRO A 354 -6.68 11.41 16.99
C PRO A 354 -5.53 11.51 18.01
N ASP A 355 -5.85 11.77 19.29
CA ASP A 355 -4.82 11.85 20.34
C ASP A 355 -4.31 10.43 20.68
N PRO A 356 -3.02 10.13 20.48
CA PRO A 356 -2.46 8.83 20.84
C PRO A 356 -2.60 8.48 22.33
N ARG A 357 -2.73 9.48 23.20
CA ARG A 357 -2.88 9.32 24.65
C ARG A 357 -4.33 9.04 25.08
N ALA A 358 -5.30 9.25 24.21
CA ALA A 358 -6.71 8.98 24.48
C ALA A 358 -7.08 7.47 24.34
N ALA A 359 -6.10 6.58 24.28
CA ALA A 359 -6.28 5.14 24.07
C ALA A 359 -6.20 4.31 25.36
N GLU A 360 -6.14 4.95 26.55
CA GLU A 360 -6.20 4.29 27.86
C GLU A 360 -7.61 4.22 28.43
#